data_5d68eb08455e8ba54f6a5db01f718f8d
#
_entry.id   5d68eb08455e8ba54f6a5db01f718f8d
#
_cell.length_a   1.000
_cell.length_b   1.000
_cell.length_c   1.000
_cell.angle_alpha   90.00
_cell.angle_beta   90.00
_cell.angle_gamma   90.00
#
_symmetry.space_group_name_H-M   'P 1'
#
loop_
_entity.id
_entity.type
_entity.pdbx_description
1 polymer ?
#
loop_
_entity_poly.entity_id
_entity_poly.type
_entity_poly.pdbx_seq_one_letter_code
_entity_poly.pdbx_strand_id
1 'polypeptide(L)'
;SRLQSKTLVQKGKNIVTGTSILGLMSLAATKGSEIKISCAGKEPKKDLSELVELVRRNFGEEEPPQNLLKEKIDKGIGVSPGFFIGLCTIKENIGYSFARYKITPQDVKKELARFNIAVNKSIEELKILIKKSDSEEYLGQNEMSFILKAHVLMLNSSSLVKQSRLRIKNDLVNAELAISEELDKHEKVFSKIKNHYFKERFD
;
A
#
# COMPACT_ATOMS: atom_id res chain seq x y z
N SER A 1 7.50 13.44 3.84
CA SER A 1 8.90 13.06 4.12
C SER A 1 9.71 14.32 4.37
N ARG A 2 10.60 14.30 5.35
CA ARG A 2 11.52 15.41 5.65
C ARG A 2 12.72 15.44 4.68
N LEU A 3 12.90 14.38 3.88
CA LEU A 3 14.03 14.22 2.97
C LEU A 3 13.86 15.14 1.75
N GLN A 4 14.93 15.86 1.42
CA GLN A 4 14.97 16.79 0.27
C GLN A 4 15.55 16.13 -0.99
N SER A 5 16.08 14.92 -0.86
CA SER A 5 16.72 14.19 -1.95
C SER A 5 15.80 13.12 -2.56
N LYS A 6 15.95 12.90 -3.86
CA LYS A 6 15.33 11.77 -4.55
C LYS A 6 16.04 10.49 -4.09
N THR A 7 15.28 9.58 -3.49
CA THR A 7 15.79 8.32 -2.96
C THR A 7 15.42 7.16 -3.88
N LEU A 8 16.37 6.28 -4.16
CA LEU A 8 16.16 5.02 -4.86
C LEU A 8 16.58 3.87 -3.94
N VAL A 9 15.78 2.82 -3.94
CA VAL A 9 16.05 1.57 -3.20
C VAL A 9 16.14 0.43 -4.21
N GLN A 10 17.21 -0.35 -4.12
CA GLN A 10 17.47 -1.47 -5.01
C GLN A 10 17.65 -2.76 -4.22
N LYS A 11 17.04 -3.84 -4.70
CA LYS A 11 17.28 -5.22 -4.26
C LYS A 11 17.54 -6.09 -5.49
N GLY A 12 18.73 -6.62 -5.60
CA GLY A 12 19.16 -7.34 -6.81
C GLY A 12 19.06 -6.47 -8.06
N LYS A 13 18.24 -6.88 -9.04
CA LYS A 13 18.02 -6.12 -10.29
C LYS A 13 16.86 -5.12 -10.22
N ASN A 14 16.04 -5.17 -9.18
CA ASN A 14 14.85 -4.33 -9.05
C ASN A 14 15.20 -3.01 -8.36
N ILE A 15 14.86 -1.90 -8.99
CA ILE A 15 15.07 -0.53 -8.46
C ILE A 15 13.73 0.16 -8.38
N VAL A 16 13.45 0.77 -7.23
CA VAL A 16 12.21 1.51 -6.97
C VAL A 16 12.51 2.86 -6.31
N THR A 17 11.57 3.80 -6.42
CA THR A 17 11.69 5.09 -5.72
C THR A 17 11.31 4.92 -4.25
N GLY A 18 12.07 5.53 -3.33
CA GLY A 18 11.80 5.49 -1.89
C GLY A 18 10.47 6.14 -1.48
N THR A 19 9.84 6.91 -2.38
CA THR A 19 8.51 7.51 -2.17
C THR A 19 7.35 6.61 -2.61
N SER A 20 7.62 5.50 -3.28
CA SER A 20 6.59 4.57 -3.74
C SER A 20 6.42 3.41 -2.75
N ILE A 21 5.37 3.45 -1.95
CA ILE A 21 5.06 2.40 -0.96
C ILE A 21 4.90 1.05 -1.67
N LEU A 22 4.09 0.98 -2.73
CA LEU A 22 3.91 -0.25 -3.51
C LEU A 22 5.23 -0.72 -4.16
N GLY A 23 6.06 0.21 -4.63
CA GLY A 23 7.38 -0.10 -5.15
C GLY A 23 8.26 -0.72 -4.08
N LEU A 24 8.34 -0.12 -2.89
CA LEU A 24 9.12 -0.66 -1.78
C LEU A 24 8.61 -2.04 -1.34
N MET A 25 7.30 -2.23 -1.23
CA MET A 25 6.71 -3.53 -0.92
C MET A 25 7.04 -4.58 -1.99
N SER A 26 7.03 -4.22 -3.27
CA SER A 26 7.36 -5.14 -4.37
C SER A 26 8.82 -5.64 -4.36
N LEU A 27 9.74 -4.95 -3.65
CA LEU A 27 11.09 -5.46 -3.43
C LEU A 27 11.13 -6.70 -2.55
N ALA A 28 10.06 -6.95 -1.78
CA ALA A 28 9.97 -8.07 -0.84
C ALA A 28 11.24 -8.20 0.03
N ALA A 29 11.74 -7.08 0.52
CA ALA A 29 12.90 -7.03 1.39
C ALA A 29 12.47 -7.44 2.82
N THR A 30 13.03 -8.54 3.30
CA THR A 30 12.82 -9.08 4.65
C THR A 30 14.07 -8.89 5.49
N LYS A 31 14.00 -9.16 6.80
CA LYS A 31 15.16 -9.16 7.69
C LYS A 31 16.28 -10.04 7.09
N GLY A 32 17.47 -9.49 6.98
CA GLY A 32 18.62 -10.13 6.34
C GLY A 32 18.71 -9.95 4.81
N SER A 33 17.77 -9.26 4.17
CA SER A 33 17.90 -8.92 2.75
C SER A 33 18.94 -7.82 2.56
N GLU A 34 19.82 -7.99 1.55
CA GLU A 34 20.73 -6.94 1.12
C GLU A 34 20.00 -5.93 0.22
N ILE A 35 20.02 -4.68 0.63
CA ILE A 35 19.43 -3.56 -0.12
C ILE A 35 20.49 -2.48 -0.35
N LYS A 36 20.40 -1.80 -1.48
CA LYS A 36 21.21 -0.63 -1.80
C LYS A 36 20.32 0.61 -1.83
N ILE A 37 20.68 1.61 -1.02
CA ILE A 37 19.98 2.90 -0.97
C ILE A 37 20.86 3.94 -1.64
N SER A 38 20.26 4.76 -2.51
CA SER A 38 20.94 5.84 -3.21
C SER A 38 20.13 7.12 -3.08
N CYS A 39 20.78 8.22 -2.74
CA CYS A 39 20.17 9.54 -2.63
C CYS A 39 20.82 10.51 -3.62
N ALA A 40 20.00 11.33 -4.29
CA ALA A 40 20.46 12.38 -5.18
C ALA A 40 19.63 13.66 -4.96
N GLY A 41 20.26 14.81 -4.71
CA GLY A 41 19.55 16.06 -4.41
C GLY A 41 20.44 17.08 -3.70
N LYS A 42 19.86 17.93 -2.88
CA LYS A 42 20.59 19.05 -2.22
C LYS A 42 21.51 18.57 -1.09
N GLU A 43 21.06 17.62 -0.26
CA GLU A 43 21.82 17.12 0.90
C GLU A 43 21.89 15.58 0.90
N PRO A 44 22.46 14.93 -0.13
CA PRO A 44 22.33 13.50 -0.34
C PRO A 44 23.03 12.67 0.76
N LYS A 45 24.15 13.16 1.31
CA LYS A 45 24.90 12.47 2.38
C LYS A 45 24.10 12.44 3.69
N LYS A 46 23.46 13.56 4.05
CA LYS A 46 22.65 13.68 5.24
C LYS A 46 21.42 12.80 5.15
N ASP A 47 20.68 12.91 4.06
CA ASP A 47 19.48 12.11 3.81
C ASP A 47 19.79 10.60 3.81
N LEU A 48 20.94 10.20 3.25
CA LEU A 48 21.39 8.81 3.27
C LEU A 48 21.70 8.33 4.70
N SER A 49 22.36 9.16 5.52
CA SER A 49 22.66 8.83 6.91
C SER A 49 21.40 8.63 7.74
N GLU A 50 20.40 9.51 7.57
CA GLU A 50 19.10 9.40 8.24
C GLU A 50 18.36 8.10 7.85
N LEU A 51 18.40 7.73 6.57
CA LEU A 51 17.79 6.49 6.09
C LEU A 51 18.49 5.24 6.62
N VAL A 52 19.83 5.23 6.66
CA VAL A 52 20.60 4.12 7.25
C VAL A 52 20.29 3.97 8.73
N GLU A 53 20.18 5.06 9.45
CA GLU A 53 19.84 5.04 10.88
C GLU A 53 18.41 4.53 11.10
N LEU A 54 17.45 4.94 10.26
CA LEU A 54 16.07 4.44 10.29
C LEU A 54 16.02 2.91 10.10
N VAL A 55 16.78 2.38 9.13
CA VAL A 55 16.88 0.93 8.91
C VAL A 55 17.51 0.22 10.10
N ARG A 56 18.58 0.78 10.69
CA ARG A 56 19.25 0.20 11.88
C ARG A 56 18.34 0.13 13.11
N ARG A 57 17.44 1.10 13.27
CA ARG A 57 16.42 1.11 14.33
C ARG A 57 15.22 0.24 14.02
N ASN A 58 15.31 -0.64 13.02
CA ASN A 58 14.21 -1.51 12.60
C ASN A 58 12.92 -0.71 12.31
N PHE A 59 13.06 0.48 11.69
CA PHE A 59 11.96 1.43 11.40
C PHE A 59 11.15 1.86 12.63
N GLY A 60 11.67 1.65 13.85
CA GLY A 60 10.99 1.90 15.12
C GLY A 60 9.97 0.81 15.48
N GLU A 61 9.95 -0.30 14.77
CA GLU A 61 9.09 -1.45 15.08
C GLU A 61 9.74 -2.30 16.19
N GLU A 62 8.97 -2.62 17.24
CA GLU A 62 9.35 -3.63 18.23
C GLU A 62 9.21 -5.02 17.61
N GLU A 63 10.16 -5.92 17.85
CA GLU A 63 10.01 -7.31 17.40
C GLU A 63 8.79 -7.94 18.11
N PRO A 64 7.83 -8.51 17.36
CA PRO A 64 6.73 -9.22 18.00
C PRO A 64 7.29 -10.39 18.80
N PRO A 65 6.75 -10.69 20.01
CA PRO A 65 7.23 -11.76 20.85
C PRO A 65 7.17 -13.10 20.09
N GLN A 66 8.32 -13.80 20.04
CA GLN A 66 8.50 -15.04 19.27
C GLN A 66 7.75 -16.26 19.81
N ASN A 67 6.88 -16.10 20.81
CA ASN A 67 6.12 -17.16 21.44
C ASN A 67 4.63 -17.01 21.22
N LEU A 68 4.16 -17.25 20.00
CA LEU A 68 2.76 -17.64 19.78
C LEU A 68 2.75 -19.10 19.35
N LEU A 69 2.44 -19.90 20.34
CA LEU A 69 2.16 -21.31 20.43
C LEU A 69 1.66 -21.96 19.13
N LYS A 70 2.36 -23.04 18.77
CA LYS A 70 1.89 -24.06 17.84
C LYS A 70 0.75 -24.86 18.46
N GLU A 71 -0.43 -24.32 18.54
CA GLU A 71 -1.64 -25.10 18.73
C GLU A 71 -2.52 -24.96 17.51
N LYS A 72 -2.84 -26.12 16.94
CA LYS A 72 -3.81 -26.30 15.87
C LYS A 72 -5.19 -25.93 16.42
N ILE A 73 -5.58 -24.67 16.27
CA ILE A 73 -6.94 -24.23 16.46
C ILE A 73 -7.46 -23.79 15.11
N ASP A 74 -8.62 -24.28 14.72
CA ASP A 74 -9.22 -24.01 13.43
C ASP A 74 -9.44 -22.50 13.19
N LYS A 75 -8.58 -21.94 12.34
CA LYS A 75 -8.89 -20.95 11.32
C LYS A 75 -9.57 -19.63 11.75
N GLY A 76 -8.98 -18.95 12.70
CA GLY A 76 -9.25 -17.55 12.95
C GLY A 76 -7.93 -16.82 13.22
N ILE A 77 -7.81 -15.56 12.81
CA ILE A 77 -6.71 -14.70 13.22
C ILE A 77 -7.18 -13.95 14.46
N GLY A 78 -6.49 -14.15 15.59
CA GLY A 78 -6.75 -13.38 16.81
C GLY A 78 -6.39 -11.91 16.58
N VAL A 79 -7.39 -11.04 16.58
CA VAL A 79 -7.21 -9.58 16.32
C VAL A 79 -7.21 -8.77 17.60
N SER A 80 -7.61 -9.36 18.74
CA SER A 80 -7.56 -8.72 20.06
C SER A 80 -7.46 -9.77 21.17
N PRO A 81 -6.84 -9.47 22.32
CA PRO A 81 -6.85 -10.36 23.46
C PRO A 81 -8.25 -10.40 24.09
N GLY A 82 -8.66 -11.56 24.59
CA GLY A 82 -9.92 -11.76 25.31
C GLY A 82 -10.85 -12.76 24.65
N PHE A 83 -12.06 -12.88 25.21
CA PHE A 83 -13.15 -13.69 24.68
C PHE A 83 -14.44 -12.89 24.68
N PHE A 84 -15.31 -13.15 23.72
CA PHE A 84 -16.61 -12.54 23.59
C PHE A 84 -17.67 -13.58 23.29
N ILE A 85 -18.86 -13.44 23.91
CA ILE A 85 -20.03 -14.26 23.63
C ILE A 85 -21.12 -13.33 23.09
N GLY A 86 -21.54 -13.57 21.85
CA GLY A 86 -22.55 -12.72 21.20
C GLY A 86 -23.02 -13.30 19.87
N LEU A 87 -23.89 -12.54 19.20
CA LEU A 87 -24.35 -12.90 17.85
C LEU A 87 -23.21 -12.70 16.85
N CYS A 88 -22.91 -13.75 16.06
CA CYS A 88 -21.95 -13.68 14.98
C CYS A 88 -22.63 -13.17 13.71
N THR A 89 -22.08 -12.11 13.12
CA THR A 89 -22.46 -11.63 11.80
C THR A 89 -21.34 -11.97 10.81
N ILE A 90 -21.65 -12.79 9.83
CA ILE A 90 -20.72 -13.10 8.74
C ILE A 90 -20.89 -12.03 7.68
N LYS A 91 -19.84 -11.24 7.45
CA LYS A 91 -19.78 -10.30 6.33
C LYS A 91 -19.05 -11.01 5.19
N GLU A 92 -19.81 -11.44 4.19
CA GLU A 92 -19.22 -11.98 2.97
C GLU A 92 -18.48 -10.87 2.23
N ASN A 93 -17.28 -11.18 1.78
CA ASN A 93 -16.52 -10.28 0.91
C ASN A 93 -17.12 -10.40 -0.50
N ILE A 94 -18.18 -9.63 -0.76
CA ILE A 94 -18.80 -9.58 -2.08
C ILE A 94 -17.82 -8.85 -3.00
N GLY A 95 -17.11 -9.62 -3.81
CA GLY A 95 -16.20 -9.06 -4.81
C GLY A 95 -16.93 -8.03 -5.68
N TYR A 96 -16.30 -6.90 -5.90
CA TYR A 96 -16.88 -5.85 -6.73
C TYR A 96 -17.03 -6.34 -8.17
N SER A 97 -18.29 -6.45 -8.63
CA SER A 97 -18.59 -6.69 -10.04
C SER A 97 -18.69 -5.35 -10.77
N PHE A 98 -17.91 -5.19 -11.81
CA PHE A 98 -17.94 -3.99 -12.65
C PHE A 98 -17.87 -4.37 -14.12
N ALA A 99 -18.45 -3.53 -14.98
CA ALA A 99 -18.43 -3.73 -16.41
C ALA A 99 -17.00 -3.57 -16.96
N ARG A 100 -16.57 -4.50 -17.81
CA ARG A 100 -15.27 -4.50 -18.49
C ARG A 100 -15.50 -4.25 -19.96
N TYR A 101 -15.07 -3.09 -20.47
CA TYR A 101 -15.26 -2.74 -21.87
C TYR A 101 -14.14 -1.86 -22.40
N LYS A 102 -14.02 -1.83 -23.72
CA LYS A 102 -13.12 -0.92 -24.42
C LYS A 102 -13.83 0.39 -24.71
N ILE A 103 -13.09 1.47 -24.67
CA ILE A 103 -13.56 2.82 -25.00
C ILE A 103 -13.04 3.24 -26.37
N THR A 104 -13.66 4.27 -26.95
CA THR A 104 -13.16 4.86 -28.20
C THR A 104 -12.03 5.87 -27.91
N PRO A 105 -11.14 6.16 -28.87
CA PRO A 105 -10.10 7.20 -28.69
C PRO A 105 -10.68 8.58 -28.32
N GLN A 106 -11.91 8.87 -28.75
CA GLN A 106 -12.60 10.13 -28.44
C GLN A 106 -13.05 10.20 -26.99
N ASP A 107 -13.34 9.06 -26.35
CA ASP A 107 -13.80 8.97 -24.95
C ASP A 107 -12.65 8.99 -23.93
N VAL A 108 -11.41 8.87 -24.37
CA VAL A 108 -10.24 8.79 -23.47
C VAL A 108 -10.19 9.99 -22.50
N LYS A 109 -10.43 11.20 -22.99
CA LYS A 109 -10.40 12.40 -22.12
C LYS A 109 -11.49 12.34 -21.05
N LYS A 110 -12.69 11.92 -21.43
CA LYS A 110 -13.83 11.78 -20.53
C LYS A 110 -13.57 10.70 -19.48
N GLU A 111 -13.04 9.57 -19.89
CA GLU A 111 -12.73 8.47 -19.00
C GLU A 111 -11.58 8.79 -18.01
N LEU A 112 -10.52 9.47 -18.48
CA LEU A 112 -9.47 9.97 -17.60
C LEU A 112 -10.00 10.99 -16.59
N ALA A 113 -10.91 11.88 -16.99
CA ALA A 113 -11.55 12.81 -16.08
C ALA A 113 -12.37 12.07 -15.02
N ARG A 114 -13.18 11.09 -15.42
CA ARG A 114 -13.96 10.23 -14.52
C ARG A 114 -13.06 9.49 -13.52
N PHE A 115 -11.98 8.89 -14.00
CA PHE A 115 -10.99 8.22 -13.15
C PHE A 115 -10.36 9.16 -12.13
N ASN A 116 -9.93 10.35 -12.58
CA ASN A 116 -9.31 11.33 -11.69
C ASN A 116 -10.28 11.87 -10.63
N ILE A 117 -11.56 12.09 -10.99
CA ILE A 117 -12.60 12.49 -10.04
C ILE A 117 -12.78 11.40 -8.98
N ALA A 118 -12.84 10.13 -9.37
CA ALA A 118 -12.98 9.01 -8.44
C ALA A 118 -11.79 8.91 -7.48
N VAL A 119 -10.55 9.01 -7.99
CA VAL A 119 -9.33 9.01 -7.16
C VAL A 119 -9.34 10.17 -6.17
N ASN A 120 -9.66 11.38 -6.62
CA ASN A 120 -9.70 12.56 -5.76
C ASN A 120 -10.79 12.44 -4.68
N LYS A 121 -11.96 11.91 -5.04
CA LYS A 121 -13.05 11.65 -4.08
C LYS A 121 -12.61 10.66 -3.00
N SER A 122 -11.97 9.56 -3.38
CA SER A 122 -11.42 8.59 -2.41
C SER A 122 -10.39 9.21 -1.48
N ILE A 123 -9.52 10.08 -2.01
CA ILE A 123 -8.55 10.82 -1.18
C ILE A 123 -9.25 11.74 -0.18
N GLU A 124 -10.29 12.45 -0.59
CA GLU A 124 -11.06 13.33 0.31
C GLU A 124 -11.80 12.53 1.39
N GLU A 125 -12.40 11.40 1.03
CA GLU A 125 -13.04 10.49 1.99
C GLU A 125 -12.04 9.98 3.04
N LEU A 126 -10.83 9.56 2.62
CA LEU A 126 -9.77 9.18 3.54
C LEU A 126 -9.32 10.32 4.44
N LYS A 127 -9.21 11.55 3.93
CA LYS A 127 -8.88 12.72 4.74
C LYS A 127 -9.94 13.02 5.81
N ILE A 128 -11.22 12.81 5.49
CA ILE A 128 -12.31 12.95 6.46
C ILE A 128 -12.17 11.91 7.57
N LEU A 129 -11.86 10.65 7.21
CA LEU A 129 -11.63 9.59 8.19
C LEU A 129 -10.41 9.87 9.07
N ILE A 130 -9.32 10.39 8.50
CA ILE A 130 -8.14 10.81 9.26
C ILE A 130 -8.51 11.88 10.29
N LYS A 131 -9.26 12.92 9.87
CA LYS A 131 -9.70 13.97 10.79
C LYS A 131 -10.57 13.42 11.93
N LYS A 132 -11.48 12.50 11.64
CA LYS A 132 -12.29 11.83 12.67
C LYS A 132 -11.41 11.00 13.61
N SER A 133 -10.49 10.20 13.07
CA SER A 133 -9.55 9.43 13.86
C SER A 133 -8.66 10.31 14.73
N ASP A 134 -8.17 11.44 14.25
CA ASP A 134 -7.34 12.37 15.02
C ASP A 134 -8.13 13.14 16.11
N SER A 135 -9.48 13.17 16.04
CA SER A 135 -10.36 13.89 16.98
C SER A 135 -10.95 13.04 18.10
N GLU A 136 -10.89 11.73 18.01
CA GLU A 136 -11.43 10.81 19.03
C GLU A 136 -10.32 10.33 19.96
N GLU A 137 -10.53 10.39 21.30
CA GLU A 137 -9.53 9.99 22.33
C GLU A 137 -9.57 8.49 22.67
N TYR A 138 -9.36 7.59 21.71
CA TYR A 138 -9.26 6.14 21.98
C TYR A 138 -7.83 5.60 21.85
N LEU A 139 -7.48 4.57 22.64
CA LEU A 139 -6.22 3.82 22.53
C LEU A 139 -6.09 3.20 21.13
N GLY A 140 -5.01 3.52 20.40
CA GLY A 140 -4.76 3.02 19.04
C GLY A 140 -5.00 4.03 17.90
N GLN A 141 -5.39 5.26 18.19
CA GLN A 141 -5.69 6.33 17.20
C GLN A 141 -4.53 6.68 16.29
N ASN A 142 -3.34 6.77 16.84
CA ASN A 142 -2.14 7.12 16.06
C ASN A 142 -1.85 6.08 14.97
N GLU A 143 -2.11 4.80 15.26
CA GLU A 143 -1.89 3.71 14.30
C GLU A 143 -2.91 3.76 13.17
N MET A 144 -4.20 3.95 13.47
CA MET A 144 -5.25 4.05 12.45
C MET A 144 -5.03 5.27 11.55
N SER A 145 -4.77 6.43 12.12
CA SER A 145 -4.47 7.65 11.37
C SER A 145 -3.23 7.47 10.48
N PHE A 146 -2.21 6.77 10.97
CA PHE A 146 -1.01 6.47 10.19
C PHE A 146 -1.29 5.57 8.99
N ILE A 147 -2.10 4.52 9.17
CA ILE A 147 -2.54 3.62 8.09
C ILE A 147 -3.34 4.39 7.04
N LEU A 148 -4.31 5.21 7.45
CA LEU A 148 -5.11 6.02 6.52
C LEU A 148 -4.24 7.04 5.76
N LYS A 149 -3.26 7.66 6.41
CA LYS A 149 -2.28 8.56 5.76
C LYS A 149 -1.43 7.81 4.73
N ALA A 150 -1.06 6.56 5.01
CA ALA A 150 -0.36 5.71 4.04
C ALA A 150 -1.22 5.42 2.81
N HIS A 151 -2.53 5.14 2.98
CA HIS A 151 -3.46 4.96 1.86
C HIS A 151 -3.59 6.23 1.00
N VAL A 152 -3.65 7.42 1.61
CA VAL A 152 -3.63 8.69 0.86
C VAL A 152 -2.36 8.85 0.04
N LEU A 153 -1.20 8.50 0.61
CA LEU A 153 0.07 8.51 -0.12
C LEU A 153 0.08 7.50 -1.28
N MET A 154 -0.49 6.31 -1.07
CA MET A 154 -0.63 5.32 -2.14
C MET A 154 -1.46 5.86 -3.30
N LEU A 155 -2.60 6.50 -3.05
CA LEU A 155 -3.44 7.09 -4.09
C LEU A 155 -2.77 8.29 -4.81
N ASN A 156 -2.04 9.12 -4.09
CA ASN A 156 -1.41 10.31 -4.67
C ASN A 156 -0.17 10.02 -5.52
N SER A 157 0.66 9.08 -5.11
CA SER A 157 2.00 8.89 -5.67
C SER A 157 2.28 7.49 -6.21
N SER A 158 1.30 6.60 -6.21
CA SER A 158 1.54 5.21 -6.58
C SER A 158 1.72 4.98 -8.07
N SER A 159 2.53 3.98 -8.39
CA SER A 159 2.62 3.42 -9.73
C SER A 159 1.27 2.91 -10.22
N LEU A 160 0.40 2.42 -9.32
CA LEU A 160 -0.94 1.92 -9.61
C LEU A 160 -1.78 2.97 -10.35
N VAL A 161 -1.98 4.15 -9.75
CA VAL A 161 -2.79 5.23 -10.35
C VAL A 161 -2.17 5.73 -11.65
N LYS A 162 -0.85 5.86 -11.70
CA LYS A 162 -0.12 6.30 -12.90
C LYS A 162 -0.26 5.29 -14.04
N GLN A 163 -0.07 4.02 -13.78
CA GLN A 163 -0.17 2.96 -14.79
C GLN A 163 -1.62 2.76 -15.26
N SER A 164 -2.61 2.85 -14.35
CA SER A 164 -4.03 2.81 -14.74
C SER A 164 -4.38 3.94 -15.72
N ARG A 165 -3.88 5.17 -15.50
CA ARG A 165 -4.05 6.27 -16.48
C ARG A 165 -3.43 5.96 -17.83
N LEU A 166 -2.25 5.35 -17.84
CA LEU A 166 -1.58 4.96 -19.08
C LEU A 166 -2.36 3.87 -19.81
N ARG A 167 -2.95 2.89 -19.11
CA ARG A 167 -3.82 1.87 -19.71
C ARG A 167 -5.07 2.46 -20.32
N ILE A 168 -5.78 3.35 -19.62
CA ILE A 168 -6.96 4.04 -20.18
C ILE A 168 -6.57 4.69 -21.51
N LYS A 169 -5.41 5.35 -21.57
CA LYS A 169 -4.95 6.08 -22.76
C LYS A 169 -4.48 5.16 -23.88
N ASN A 170 -3.69 4.12 -23.55
CA ASN A 170 -2.98 3.34 -24.56
C ASN A 170 -3.76 2.07 -24.95
N ASP A 171 -4.38 1.41 -23.98
CA ASP A 171 -5.09 0.14 -24.19
C ASP A 171 -6.58 0.39 -24.49
N LEU A 172 -7.03 1.65 -24.40
CA LEU A 172 -8.42 2.07 -24.67
C LEU A 172 -9.45 1.27 -23.87
N VAL A 173 -9.22 1.14 -22.57
CA VAL A 173 -10.10 0.41 -21.65
C VAL A 173 -10.74 1.37 -20.65
N ASN A 174 -11.89 0.98 -20.08
CA ASN A 174 -12.55 1.77 -19.03
C ASN A 174 -11.73 1.79 -17.74
N ALA A 175 -12.01 2.74 -16.88
CA ALA A 175 -11.23 3.02 -15.67
C ALA A 175 -11.19 1.83 -14.70
N GLU A 176 -12.31 1.12 -14.53
CA GLU A 176 -12.41 -0.04 -13.65
C GLU A 176 -11.56 -1.20 -14.15
N LEU A 177 -11.56 -1.46 -15.45
CA LEU A 177 -10.71 -2.50 -16.02
C LEU A 177 -9.23 -2.14 -15.90
N ALA A 178 -8.89 -0.88 -16.17
CA ALA A 178 -7.51 -0.40 -16.08
C ALA A 178 -6.93 -0.57 -14.67
N ILE A 179 -7.70 -0.22 -13.63
CA ILE A 179 -7.22 -0.36 -12.24
C ILE A 179 -7.19 -1.83 -11.79
N SER A 180 -8.19 -2.63 -12.18
CA SER A 180 -8.25 -4.06 -11.87
C SER A 180 -7.04 -4.81 -12.45
N GLU A 181 -6.69 -4.57 -13.70
CA GLU A 181 -5.53 -5.23 -14.33
C GLU A 181 -4.19 -4.82 -13.70
N GLU A 182 -4.07 -3.58 -13.23
CA GLU A 182 -2.87 -3.18 -12.48
C GLU A 182 -2.84 -3.77 -11.07
N LEU A 183 -3.99 -3.93 -10.40
CA LEU A 183 -4.09 -4.64 -9.13
C LEU A 183 -3.71 -6.11 -9.29
N ASP A 184 -4.28 -6.82 -10.27
CA ASP A 184 -3.96 -8.22 -10.58
C ASP A 184 -2.46 -8.42 -10.84
N LYS A 185 -1.82 -7.46 -11.48
CA LYS A 185 -0.38 -7.47 -11.73
C LYS A 185 0.43 -7.33 -10.45
N HIS A 186 0.00 -6.45 -9.56
CA HIS A 186 0.63 -6.32 -8.24
C HIS A 186 0.38 -7.57 -7.39
N GLU A 187 -0.83 -8.11 -7.35
CA GLU A 187 -1.17 -9.36 -6.67
C GLU A 187 -0.26 -10.51 -7.09
N LYS A 188 -0.07 -10.70 -8.40
CA LYS A 188 0.85 -11.72 -8.93
C LYS A 188 2.30 -11.53 -8.49
N VAL A 189 2.73 -10.30 -8.23
CA VAL A 189 4.06 -10.03 -7.67
C VAL A 189 4.09 -10.41 -6.20
N PHE A 190 3.06 -10.04 -5.43
CA PHE A 190 2.98 -10.33 -4.00
C PHE A 190 2.75 -11.82 -3.72
N SER A 191 1.96 -12.52 -4.53
CA SER A 191 1.72 -13.97 -4.37
C SER A 191 2.99 -14.82 -4.55
N LYS A 192 3.99 -14.32 -5.29
CA LYS A 192 5.31 -14.96 -5.43
C LYS A 192 6.23 -14.76 -4.22
N ILE A 193 5.86 -13.89 -3.31
CA ILE A 193 6.63 -13.64 -2.09
C ILE A 193 6.39 -14.80 -1.12
N LYS A 194 7.43 -15.55 -0.81
CA LYS A 194 7.37 -16.71 0.10
C LYS A 194 7.08 -16.36 1.57
N ASN A 195 7.07 -15.07 1.93
CA ASN A 195 6.86 -14.61 3.29
C ASN A 195 5.36 -14.38 3.55
N HIS A 196 4.80 -15.17 4.48
CA HIS A 196 3.39 -15.13 4.89
C HIS A 196 2.92 -13.73 5.35
N TYR A 197 3.77 -13.01 6.07
CA TYR A 197 3.50 -11.66 6.58
C TYR A 197 3.18 -10.63 5.48
N PHE A 198 3.88 -10.69 4.34
CA PHE A 198 3.59 -9.80 3.23
C PHE A 198 2.38 -10.21 2.41
N LYS A 199 2.06 -11.52 2.39
CA LYS A 199 0.90 -12.04 1.68
C LYS A 199 -0.40 -11.61 2.34
N GLU A 200 -0.45 -11.62 3.67
CA GLU A 200 -1.63 -11.22 4.45
C GLU A 200 -1.93 -9.71 4.43
N ARG A 201 -0.95 -8.88 4.06
CA ARG A 201 -1.14 -7.41 3.99
C ARG A 201 -1.63 -6.92 2.62
N PHE A 202 -1.82 -7.80 1.66
CA PHE A 202 -2.34 -7.44 0.34
C PHE A 202 -3.87 -7.53 0.27
N ASP A 203 -4.49 -8.34 1.12
CA ASP A 203 -5.95 -8.48 1.25
C ASP A 203 -6.52 -7.28 2.02
#